data_7c32325ecf377a68b2bfa83df655f4ad
#
_entry.id   7c32325ecf377a68b2bfa83df655f4ad
#
_cell.length_a   1.000
_cell.length_b   1.000
_cell.length_c   1.000
_cell.angle_alpha   90.00
_cell.angle_beta   90.00
_cell.angle_gamma   90.00
#
_symmetry.space_group_name_H-M   'P 1'
#
loop_
_entity.id
_entity.type
_entity.pdbx_description
1 polymer ?
#
loop_
_entity_poly.entity_id
_entity_poly.type
_entity_poly.pdbx_seq_one_letter_code
_entity_poly.pdbx_strand_id
1 'polypeptide(L)'
;MTAHPSHVRPAPEGPRPVLARITPPARPLGPWRFLRALMRNPLEAWPETIYREPHYISAFLGNSSLFVMAPNLIRRVMVDEADAFEKSEVLRRALSPALGDAILTADGARWRWQRRAAAPIFRAERIRSFVPAMIAAAERTRDALAAAPGTEIDIARTMMRTTFEIIVETMLSGPGPIDAARVERGITDYLESTSWVIALTLLRAPAWMPFPGRARAERAKMYLRDELVRLAAEGRRTGTEGRNDLMSLLLAARDPETGQAMDDRDVADNLLTFVTAGHETTALALTWAFYLLSHHPESEALIAAEVEATTGGGPLRPEHVDALPYTRQVILEAMRLYPPVPVVVRAAIRDVDLDGIAVTAGTPITIPIYAVHRHATLWDEPERFDPARFAPDAVKARDRYAYLPFAAGPRICIGMGFALSEAVAILAVLVRALRFSLRPGYQPELKQRITLRPAEGMPMRVTLR
;
A
#
# COMPACT_ATOMS: atom_id res chain seq x y z
N MET A 1 -1.90 20.07 -35.79
CA MET A 1 -2.90 20.60 -34.87
C MET A 1 -3.95 19.49 -34.66
N THR A 2 -3.72 18.60 -33.74
CA THR A 2 -4.65 17.53 -33.35
C THR A 2 -5.36 17.99 -32.08
N ALA A 3 -6.65 18.20 -32.16
CA ALA A 3 -7.49 18.62 -31.06
C ALA A 3 -7.49 17.54 -29.96
N HIS A 4 -7.01 17.90 -28.78
CA HIS A 4 -7.23 17.12 -27.57
C HIS A 4 -8.74 17.04 -27.32
N PRO A 5 -9.30 15.85 -27.02
CA PRO A 5 -10.71 15.77 -26.63
C PRO A 5 -10.90 16.51 -25.30
N SER A 6 -11.68 17.58 -25.37
CA SER A 6 -12.14 18.38 -24.25
C SER A 6 -12.82 17.47 -23.20
N HIS A 7 -12.52 17.74 -21.95
CA HIS A 7 -13.04 17.09 -20.73
C HIS A 7 -14.58 16.98 -20.76
N VAL A 8 -15.10 15.86 -21.24
CA VAL A 8 -16.50 15.48 -21.02
C VAL A 8 -16.58 14.91 -19.61
N ARG A 9 -17.08 15.69 -18.66
CA ARG A 9 -17.62 15.14 -17.42
C ARG A 9 -18.91 14.42 -17.77
N PRO A 10 -19.01 13.09 -17.68
CA PRO A 10 -20.30 12.45 -17.72
C PRO A 10 -21.05 12.85 -16.44
N ALA A 11 -22.16 13.56 -16.58
CA ALA A 11 -23.06 13.79 -15.48
C ALA A 11 -23.69 12.44 -15.10
N PRO A 12 -23.66 12.00 -13.84
CA PRO A 12 -24.35 10.80 -13.42
C PRO A 12 -25.85 11.05 -13.46
N GLU A 13 -26.53 10.44 -14.40
CA GLU A 13 -27.99 10.29 -14.38
C GLU A 13 -28.32 9.13 -13.44
N GLY A 14 -28.82 9.44 -12.24
CA GLY A 14 -29.28 8.44 -11.27
C GLY A 14 -28.82 8.69 -9.83
N PRO A 15 -29.40 8.00 -8.85
CA PRO A 15 -28.95 8.07 -7.46
C PRO A 15 -27.51 7.55 -7.36
N ARG A 16 -26.63 8.39 -6.79
CA ARG A 16 -25.20 8.05 -6.63
C ARG A 16 -25.04 6.82 -5.75
N PRO A 17 -24.15 5.87 -6.10
CA PRO A 17 -23.90 4.71 -5.25
C PRO A 17 -23.32 5.13 -3.90
N VAL A 18 -23.82 4.52 -2.83
CA VAL A 18 -23.26 4.71 -1.48
C VAL A 18 -22.05 3.80 -1.35
N LEU A 19 -20.87 4.38 -1.44
CA LEU A 19 -19.61 3.64 -1.31
C LEU A 19 -19.35 3.24 0.15
N ALA A 20 -18.71 2.08 0.33
CA ALA A 20 -18.29 1.60 1.63
C ALA A 20 -17.35 2.61 2.31
N ARG A 21 -17.62 2.98 3.54
CA ARG A 21 -16.83 3.95 4.30
C ARG A 21 -16.88 3.70 5.80
N ILE A 22 -15.93 4.25 6.53
CA ILE A 22 -15.97 4.33 7.98
C ILE A 22 -16.82 5.54 8.36
N THR A 23 -17.79 5.36 9.23
CA THR A 23 -18.54 6.46 9.83
C THR A 23 -17.82 6.90 11.11
N PRO A 24 -17.19 8.08 11.14
CA PRO A 24 -16.48 8.55 12.31
C PRO A 24 -17.45 8.84 13.45
N PRO A 25 -17.09 8.59 14.73
CA PRO A 25 -17.90 9.04 15.85
C PRO A 25 -17.89 10.57 15.93
N ALA A 26 -19.05 11.17 16.18
CA ALA A 26 -19.21 12.63 16.29
C ALA A 26 -18.36 13.25 17.43
N ARG A 27 -18.05 12.46 18.46
CA ARG A 27 -17.22 12.87 19.60
C ARG A 27 -16.18 11.79 19.92
N PRO A 28 -15.06 12.15 20.57
CA PRO A 28 -14.08 11.17 21.03
C PRO A 28 -14.73 10.09 21.87
N LEU A 29 -14.34 8.84 21.64
CA LEU A 29 -14.86 7.67 22.34
C LEU A 29 -14.31 7.63 23.78
N GLY A 30 -15.15 7.24 24.74
CA GLY A 30 -14.66 6.89 26.08
C GLY A 30 -13.74 5.64 26.05
N PRO A 31 -12.92 5.43 27.11
CA PRO A 31 -11.81 4.46 27.08
C PRO A 31 -12.18 3.06 26.62
N TRP A 32 -13.27 2.48 27.13
CA TRP A 32 -13.72 1.14 26.77
C TRP A 32 -14.22 1.03 25.33
N ARG A 33 -14.95 2.05 24.85
CA ARG A 33 -15.41 2.10 23.45
C ARG A 33 -14.24 2.31 22.51
N PHE A 34 -13.29 3.15 22.89
CA PHE A 34 -12.05 3.36 22.14
C PHE A 34 -11.26 2.05 22.00
N LEU A 35 -11.02 1.34 23.10
CA LEU A 35 -10.31 0.05 23.07
C LEU A 35 -11.03 -0.98 22.18
N ARG A 36 -12.36 -1.07 22.30
CA ARG A 36 -13.15 -1.96 21.44
C ARG A 36 -13.07 -1.60 19.96
N ALA A 37 -13.16 -0.31 19.63
CA ALA A 37 -13.00 0.18 18.26
C ALA A 37 -11.60 -0.14 17.73
N LEU A 38 -10.55 0.15 18.50
CA LEU A 38 -9.16 -0.14 18.15
C LEU A 38 -8.94 -1.62 17.83
N MET A 39 -9.52 -2.52 18.61
CA MET A 39 -9.40 -3.96 18.39
C MET A 39 -10.19 -4.46 17.18
N ARG A 40 -11.33 -3.86 16.89
CA ARG A 40 -12.17 -4.21 15.74
C ARG A 40 -11.61 -3.59 14.47
N ASN A 41 -11.50 -2.27 14.46
CA ASN A 41 -10.98 -1.48 13.34
C ASN A 41 -10.49 -0.11 13.84
N PRO A 42 -9.18 0.15 13.87
CA PRO A 42 -8.61 1.41 14.39
C PRO A 42 -9.22 2.68 13.80
N LEU A 43 -9.65 2.66 12.53
CA LEU A 43 -10.28 3.82 11.88
C LEU A 43 -11.59 4.25 12.53
N GLU A 44 -12.31 3.34 13.18
CA GLU A 44 -13.55 3.63 13.90
C GLU A 44 -13.33 4.40 15.21
N ALA A 45 -12.09 4.43 15.68
CA ALA A 45 -11.72 5.20 16.88
C ALA A 45 -11.47 6.69 16.60
N TRP A 46 -11.37 7.09 15.32
CA TRP A 46 -11.04 8.45 14.92
C TRP A 46 -12.31 9.33 14.89
N PRO A 47 -12.38 10.40 15.72
CA PRO A 47 -13.55 11.27 15.74
C PRO A 47 -13.65 12.13 14.49
N GLU A 48 -14.86 12.67 14.24
CA GLU A 48 -15.15 13.53 13.08
C GLU A 48 -14.20 14.74 13.00
N THR A 49 -13.69 15.22 14.12
CA THR A 49 -12.71 16.31 14.21
C THR A 49 -11.49 16.05 13.32
N ILE A 50 -11.00 14.80 13.21
CA ILE A 50 -9.84 14.45 12.39
C ILE A 50 -10.09 14.67 10.88
N TYR A 51 -11.34 14.77 10.44
CA TYR A 51 -11.70 14.99 9.05
C TYR A 51 -11.95 16.48 8.72
N ARG A 52 -11.79 17.38 9.71
CA ARG A 52 -12.13 18.81 9.55
C ARG A 52 -11.07 19.75 10.08
N GLU A 53 -10.35 19.37 11.14
CA GLU A 53 -9.40 20.24 11.82
C GLU A 53 -7.96 20.02 11.32
N PRO A 54 -7.09 21.03 11.38
CA PRO A 54 -5.70 20.93 10.91
C PRO A 54 -4.85 19.96 11.72
N HIS A 55 -5.15 19.78 12.99
CA HIS A 55 -4.53 18.84 13.91
C HIS A 55 -5.49 18.42 15.02
N TYR A 56 -5.17 17.32 15.70
CA TYR A 56 -5.94 16.84 16.83
C TYR A 56 -5.03 16.16 17.85
N ILE A 57 -5.17 16.50 19.12
CA ILE A 57 -4.43 15.86 20.21
C ILE A 57 -5.33 14.81 20.84
N SER A 58 -4.96 13.55 20.70
CA SER A 58 -5.60 12.42 21.35
C SER A 58 -4.90 12.10 22.65
N ALA A 59 -5.66 11.98 23.75
CA ALA A 59 -5.14 11.54 25.04
C ALA A 59 -5.83 10.22 25.43
N PHE A 60 -5.04 9.18 25.71
CA PHE A 60 -5.54 7.89 26.14
C PHE A 60 -4.63 7.29 27.23
N LEU A 61 -5.16 7.02 28.42
CA LEU A 61 -4.45 6.43 29.56
C LEU A 61 -3.08 7.10 29.85
N GLY A 62 -3.06 8.43 29.86
CA GLY A 62 -1.83 9.20 30.10
C GLY A 62 -0.84 9.28 28.91
N ASN A 63 -1.17 8.67 27.79
CA ASN A 63 -0.41 8.84 26.54
C ASN A 63 -1.11 9.90 25.67
N SER A 64 -0.36 10.85 25.16
CA SER A 64 -0.83 11.78 24.14
C SER A 64 -0.23 11.42 22.77
N SER A 65 -1.02 11.62 21.72
CA SER A 65 -0.59 11.47 20.33
C SER A 65 -1.12 12.66 19.55
N LEU A 66 -0.27 13.26 18.74
CA LEU A 66 -0.66 14.35 17.85
C LEU A 66 -1.03 13.78 16.47
N PHE A 67 -2.27 14.03 16.03
CA PHE A 67 -2.70 13.80 14.66
C PHE A 67 -2.48 15.07 13.85
N VAL A 68 -1.85 14.97 12.69
CA VAL A 68 -1.60 16.10 11.79
C VAL A 68 -2.26 15.85 10.45
N MET A 69 -3.15 16.77 10.05
CA MET A 69 -3.90 16.71 8.81
C MET A 69 -3.61 17.87 7.87
N ALA A 70 -3.18 19.02 8.39
CA ALA A 70 -2.82 20.17 7.57
C ALA A 70 -1.56 19.90 6.74
N PRO A 71 -1.55 20.25 5.43
CA PRO A 71 -0.43 20.02 4.52
C PRO A 71 0.91 20.62 5.00
N ASN A 72 0.91 21.81 5.59
CA ASN A 72 2.11 22.42 6.16
C ASN A 72 2.70 21.61 7.30
N LEU A 73 1.88 21.12 8.24
CA LEU A 73 2.33 20.30 9.37
C LEU A 73 2.86 18.93 8.88
N ILE A 74 2.15 18.32 7.91
CA ILE A 74 2.60 17.07 7.27
C ILE A 74 3.96 17.27 6.61
N ARG A 75 4.16 18.38 5.89
CA ARG A 75 5.43 18.74 5.28
C ARG A 75 6.53 18.88 6.33
N ARG A 76 6.26 19.60 7.43
CA ARG A 76 7.21 19.76 8.55
C ARG A 76 7.67 18.39 9.07
N VAL A 77 6.73 17.49 9.40
CA VAL A 77 7.03 16.17 9.98
C VAL A 77 7.72 15.24 8.98
N MET A 78 7.32 15.26 7.71
CA MET A 78 7.80 14.25 6.74
C MET A 78 9.00 14.71 5.93
N VAL A 79 9.25 16.01 5.82
CA VAL A 79 10.26 16.57 4.92
C VAL A 79 11.21 17.51 5.68
N ASP A 80 10.71 18.63 6.19
CA ASP A 80 11.56 19.72 6.65
C ASP A 80 12.33 19.34 7.92
N GLU A 81 11.70 18.60 8.83
CA GLU A 81 12.28 18.10 10.09
C GLU A 81 12.27 16.57 10.18
N ALA A 82 12.37 15.90 9.04
CA ALA A 82 12.30 14.44 8.98
C ALA A 82 13.35 13.71 9.85
N ASP A 83 14.46 14.37 10.17
CA ASP A 83 15.52 13.91 11.08
C ASP A 83 15.12 13.95 12.55
N ALA A 84 14.14 14.79 12.92
CA ALA A 84 13.59 14.86 14.28
C ALA A 84 12.61 13.71 14.60
N PHE A 85 12.28 12.88 13.60
CA PHE A 85 11.27 11.85 13.73
C PHE A 85 11.78 10.49 13.27
N GLU A 86 11.49 9.48 14.07
CA GLU A 86 11.77 8.07 13.74
C GLU A 86 10.48 7.25 13.62
N LYS A 87 10.61 5.98 13.26
CA LYS A 87 9.49 5.04 13.24
C LYS A 87 8.99 4.79 14.67
N SER A 88 7.67 4.79 14.84
CA SER A 88 7.07 4.59 16.16
C SER A 88 7.38 3.21 16.74
N GLU A 89 7.41 3.12 18.06
CA GLU A 89 7.59 1.85 18.78
C GLU A 89 6.49 0.85 18.42
N VAL A 90 5.26 1.32 18.20
CA VAL A 90 4.14 0.48 17.77
C VAL A 90 4.45 -0.23 16.45
N LEU A 91 4.99 0.50 15.46
CA LEU A 91 5.37 -0.08 14.18
C LEU A 91 6.51 -1.09 14.34
N ARG A 92 7.55 -0.73 15.10
CA ARG A 92 8.68 -1.62 15.38
C ARG A 92 8.24 -2.90 16.07
N ARG A 93 7.45 -2.81 17.14
CA ARG A 93 6.94 -4.00 17.85
C ARG A 93 6.06 -4.89 16.96
N ALA A 94 5.28 -4.29 16.06
CA ALA A 94 4.40 -5.04 15.16
C ALA A 94 5.16 -5.73 14.03
N LEU A 95 6.20 -5.12 13.47
CA LEU A 95 6.84 -5.59 12.24
C LEU A 95 8.24 -6.17 12.43
N SER A 96 9.09 -5.61 13.32
CA SER A 96 10.47 -6.07 13.48
C SER A 96 10.61 -7.55 13.90
N PRO A 97 9.69 -8.18 14.64
CA PRO A 97 9.81 -9.60 14.91
C PRO A 97 9.83 -10.48 13.66
N ALA A 98 9.12 -10.10 12.58
CA ALA A 98 9.15 -10.83 11.31
C ALA A 98 10.17 -10.26 10.33
N LEU A 99 10.20 -8.93 10.16
CA LEU A 99 10.99 -8.24 9.14
C LEU A 99 12.41 -7.89 9.59
N GLY A 100 12.77 -8.21 10.83
CA GLY A 100 14.08 -7.85 11.39
C GLY A 100 14.33 -6.34 11.40
N ASP A 101 15.58 -5.95 11.17
CA ASP A 101 16.01 -4.56 11.03
C ASP A 101 16.20 -4.19 9.55
N ALA A 102 15.12 -4.33 8.77
CA ALA A 102 15.07 -4.07 7.33
C ALA A 102 14.65 -2.63 7.02
N ILE A 103 14.64 -2.26 5.73
CA ILE A 103 14.34 -0.90 5.26
C ILE A 103 13.01 -0.33 5.83
N LEU A 104 12.02 -1.19 6.09
CA LEU A 104 10.72 -0.76 6.66
C LEU A 104 10.79 -0.51 8.17
N THR A 105 11.70 -1.15 8.89
CA THR A 105 11.80 -1.13 10.36
C THR A 105 13.02 -0.36 10.86
N ALA A 106 14.12 -0.31 10.10
CA ALA A 106 15.36 0.40 10.42
C ALA A 106 15.22 1.92 10.41
N ASP A 107 16.05 2.59 11.17
CA ASP A 107 16.21 4.05 11.23
C ASP A 107 17.67 4.47 11.02
N GLY A 108 17.94 5.77 10.96
CA GLY A 108 19.27 6.36 10.94
C GLY A 108 20.14 5.91 9.75
N ALA A 109 21.43 5.64 10.02
CA ALA A 109 22.42 5.27 9.02
C ALA A 109 22.09 3.94 8.34
N ARG A 110 21.63 2.95 9.11
CA ARG A 110 21.25 1.64 8.60
C ARG A 110 20.13 1.72 7.56
N TRP A 111 19.06 2.47 7.85
CA TRP A 111 18.00 2.71 6.88
C TRP A 111 18.52 3.40 5.61
N ARG A 112 19.39 4.42 5.74
CA ARG A 112 19.97 5.13 4.59
C ARG A 112 20.78 4.19 3.70
N TRP A 113 21.58 3.33 4.31
CA TRP A 113 22.35 2.34 3.59
C TRP A 113 21.46 1.36 2.83
N GLN A 114 20.54 0.70 3.51
CA GLN A 114 19.60 -0.25 2.89
C GLN A 114 18.80 0.39 1.76
N ARG A 115 18.33 1.64 1.95
CA ARG A 115 17.62 2.37 0.90
C ARG A 115 18.50 2.65 -0.31
N ARG A 116 19.76 3.04 -0.11
CA ARG A 116 20.72 3.23 -1.21
C ARG A 116 21.03 1.93 -1.94
N ALA A 117 21.17 0.83 -1.21
CA ALA A 117 21.42 -0.50 -1.79
C ALA A 117 20.26 -0.97 -2.68
N ALA A 118 19.01 -0.75 -2.25
CA ALA A 118 17.83 -1.17 -3.01
C ALA A 118 17.42 -0.19 -4.14
N ALA A 119 17.78 1.10 -4.05
CA ALA A 119 17.31 2.12 -4.97
C ALA A 119 17.55 1.84 -6.47
N PRO A 120 18.66 1.19 -6.90
CA PRO A 120 18.89 0.93 -8.31
C PRO A 120 17.79 0.10 -9.00
N ILE A 121 17.15 -0.85 -8.29
CA ILE A 121 16.08 -1.69 -8.85
C ILE A 121 14.82 -0.88 -9.19
N PHE A 122 14.62 0.26 -8.49
CA PHE A 122 13.44 1.12 -8.63
C PHE A 122 13.67 2.34 -9.54
N ARG A 123 14.78 2.37 -10.30
CA ARG A 123 14.97 3.36 -11.36
C ARG A 123 14.01 3.12 -12.51
N ALA A 124 13.56 4.20 -13.17
CA ALA A 124 12.56 4.14 -14.23
C ALA A 124 12.89 3.14 -15.35
N GLU A 125 14.15 3.12 -15.78
CA GLU A 125 14.64 2.18 -16.81
C GLU A 125 14.47 0.71 -16.35
N ARG A 126 14.80 0.42 -15.08
CA ARG A 126 14.67 -0.92 -14.52
C ARG A 126 13.19 -1.31 -14.36
N ILE A 127 12.36 -0.39 -13.90
CA ILE A 127 10.90 -0.64 -13.80
C ILE A 127 10.34 -0.98 -15.18
N ARG A 128 10.72 -0.25 -16.23
CA ARG A 128 10.28 -0.57 -17.61
C ARG A 128 10.70 -1.97 -18.05
N SER A 129 11.86 -2.46 -17.63
CA SER A 129 12.28 -3.83 -17.96
C SER A 129 11.45 -4.92 -17.28
N PHE A 130 10.70 -4.61 -16.22
CA PHE A 130 9.77 -5.53 -15.55
C PHE A 130 8.35 -5.49 -16.13
N VAL A 131 8.00 -4.45 -16.88
CA VAL A 131 6.62 -4.32 -17.44
C VAL A 131 6.20 -5.53 -18.29
N PRO A 132 7.05 -6.17 -19.11
CA PRO A 132 6.68 -7.39 -19.81
C PRO A 132 6.20 -8.51 -18.88
N ALA A 133 6.87 -8.71 -17.74
CA ALA A 133 6.47 -9.72 -16.74
C ALA A 133 5.13 -9.34 -16.07
N MET A 134 4.91 -8.04 -15.80
CA MET A 134 3.64 -7.53 -15.26
C MET A 134 2.47 -7.80 -16.23
N ILE A 135 2.67 -7.52 -17.53
CA ILE A 135 1.67 -7.78 -18.57
C ILE A 135 1.40 -9.28 -18.70
N ALA A 136 2.44 -10.10 -18.76
CA ALA A 136 2.30 -11.55 -18.90
C ALA A 136 1.53 -12.19 -17.70
N ALA A 137 1.80 -11.75 -16.48
CA ALA A 137 1.06 -12.20 -15.29
C ALA A 137 -0.42 -11.75 -15.34
N ALA A 138 -0.68 -10.52 -15.77
CA ALA A 138 -2.04 -10.02 -15.97
C ALA A 138 -2.78 -10.80 -17.06
N GLU A 139 -2.11 -11.18 -18.14
CA GLU A 139 -2.68 -11.99 -19.22
C GLU A 139 -2.99 -13.42 -18.75
N ARG A 140 -2.10 -14.06 -17.97
CA ARG A 140 -2.40 -15.35 -17.33
C ARG A 140 -3.64 -15.27 -16.44
N THR A 141 -3.77 -14.20 -15.67
CA THR A 141 -4.95 -13.95 -14.83
C THR A 141 -6.21 -13.75 -15.68
N ARG A 142 -6.14 -12.93 -16.73
CA ARG A 142 -7.22 -12.74 -17.71
C ARG A 142 -7.70 -14.08 -18.29
N ASP A 143 -6.78 -14.90 -18.77
CA ASP A 143 -7.10 -16.16 -19.43
C ASP A 143 -7.73 -17.16 -18.46
N ALA A 144 -7.22 -17.23 -17.23
CA ALA A 144 -7.82 -18.06 -16.18
C ALA A 144 -9.25 -17.61 -15.83
N LEU A 145 -9.52 -16.30 -15.78
CA LEU A 145 -10.86 -15.76 -15.53
C LEU A 145 -11.77 -15.92 -16.73
N ALA A 146 -11.28 -15.76 -17.95
CA ALA A 146 -12.02 -15.92 -19.19
C ALA A 146 -12.42 -17.38 -19.45
N ALA A 147 -11.70 -18.36 -18.92
CA ALA A 147 -12.01 -19.78 -19.05
C ALA A 147 -13.30 -20.22 -18.34
N ALA A 148 -13.79 -19.41 -17.36
CA ALA A 148 -15.01 -19.72 -16.60
C ALA A 148 -15.90 -18.46 -16.46
N PRO A 149 -16.46 -17.95 -17.56
CA PRO A 149 -17.27 -16.73 -17.55
C PRO A 149 -18.55 -16.92 -16.73
N GLY A 150 -18.97 -15.86 -16.02
CA GLY A 150 -20.13 -15.90 -15.14
C GLY A 150 -19.86 -16.48 -13.75
N THR A 151 -18.67 -16.99 -13.49
CA THR A 151 -18.27 -17.48 -12.17
C THR A 151 -18.06 -16.32 -11.21
N GLU A 152 -18.46 -16.53 -9.96
CA GLU A 152 -18.13 -15.63 -8.87
C GLU A 152 -16.73 -15.93 -8.33
N ILE A 153 -15.91 -14.90 -8.19
CA ILE A 153 -14.54 -14.98 -7.66
C ILE A 153 -14.35 -14.01 -6.51
N ASP A 154 -13.36 -14.23 -5.68
CA ASP A 154 -12.82 -13.20 -4.79
C ASP A 154 -11.70 -12.43 -5.53
N ILE A 155 -12.03 -11.19 -6.01
CA ILE A 155 -11.06 -10.38 -6.73
C ILE A 155 -9.88 -9.97 -5.84
N ALA A 156 -10.07 -9.81 -4.51
CA ALA A 156 -8.99 -9.49 -3.61
C ALA A 156 -7.93 -10.60 -3.59
N ARG A 157 -8.39 -11.85 -3.50
CA ARG A 157 -7.50 -13.03 -3.57
C ARG A 157 -6.84 -13.17 -4.93
N THR A 158 -7.57 -12.90 -6.01
CA THR A 158 -7.03 -12.95 -7.37
C THR A 158 -5.91 -11.92 -7.54
N MET A 159 -6.11 -10.68 -7.10
CA MET A 159 -5.10 -9.63 -7.19
C MET A 159 -3.88 -9.94 -6.30
N MET A 160 -4.08 -10.45 -5.09
CA MET A 160 -2.98 -10.91 -4.23
C MET A 160 -2.08 -11.92 -4.94
N ARG A 161 -2.68 -12.91 -5.58
CA ARG A 161 -1.92 -13.93 -6.33
C ARG A 161 -1.18 -13.32 -7.52
N THR A 162 -1.84 -12.49 -8.32
CA THR A 162 -1.23 -11.86 -9.51
C THR A 162 -0.04 -10.99 -9.15
N THR A 163 -0.19 -10.12 -8.15
CA THR A 163 0.91 -9.23 -7.69
C THR A 163 2.02 -10.01 -7.00
N PHE A 164 1.70 -11.10 -6.30
CA PHE A 164 2.72 -11.97 -5.71
C PHE A 164 3.56 -12.66 -6.80
N GLU A 165 2.94 -13.19 -7.86
CA GLU A 165 3.65 -13.78 -9.01
C GLU A 165 4.61 -12.76 -9.63
N ILE A 166 4.16 -11.52 -9.84
CA ILE A 166 5.00 -10.44 -10.39
C ILE A 166 6.20 -10.14 -9.47
N ILE A 167 5.98 -10.00 -8.17
CA ILE A 167 7.06 -9.71 -7.21
C ILE A 167 8.09 -10.85 -7.20
N VAL A 168 7.66 -12.09 -7.18
CA VAL A 168 8.59 -13.25 -7.20
C VAL A 168 9.39 -13.25 -8.49
N GLU A 169 8.73 -13.08 -9.64
CA GLU A 169 9.39 -13.10 -10.95
C GLU A 169 10.40 -11.95 -11.11
N THR A 170 10.08 -10.75 -10.63
CA THR A 170 10.88 -9.55 -10.86
C THR A 170 11.93 -9.28 -9.77
N MET A 171 11.68 -9.68 -8.53
CA MET A 171 12.53 -9.32 -7.39
C MET A 171 13.34 -10.51 -6.84
N LEU A 172 12.87 -11.75 -7.06
CA LEU A 172 13.44 -12.94 -6.47
C LEU A 172 13.89 -13.98 -7.51
N SER A 173 14.35 -13.56 -8.69
CA SER A 173 14.79 -14.45 -9.78
C SER A 173 15.97 -15.36 -9.33
N GLY A 174 15.72 -16.18 -8.30
CA GLY A 174 16.67 -17.07 -7.64
C GLY A 174 16.52 -18.53 -8.04
N PRO A 175 17.56 -19.37 -7.78
CA PRO A 175 17.48 -20.78 -8.02
C PRO A 175 16.49 -21.45 -7.07
N GLY A 176 15.50 -22.12 -7.62
CA GLY A 176 14.57 -23.00 -6.93
C GLY A 176 13.15 -22.44 -6.72
N PRO A 177 12.16 -23.32 -6.68
CA PRO A 177 10.77 -22.92 -6.52
C PRO A 177 10.52 -22.45 -5.09
N ILE A 178 10.08 -21.19 -4.97
CA ILE A 178 9.47 -20.71 -3.73
C ILE A 178 8.03 -21.24 -3.73
N ASP A 179 7.61 -21.89 -2.65
CA ASP A 179 6.19 -22.19 -2.45
C ASP A 179 5.42 -20.89 -2.17
N ALA A 180 5.05 -20.23 -3.28
CA ALA A 180 4.34 -18.95 -3.27
C ALA A 180 3.10 -18.99 -2.36
N ALA A 181 2.31 -20.07 -2.43
CA ALA A 181 1.11 -20.21 -1.64
C ALA A 181 1.39 -20.35 -0.13
N ARG A 182 2.51 -20.96 0.23
CA ARG A 182 2.92 -21.09 1.63
C ARG A 182 3.50 -19.80 2.18
N VAL A 183 4.25 -19.04 1.36
CA VAL A 183 4.76 -17.72 1.74
C VAL A 183 3.59 -16.73 1.92
N GLU A 184 2.63 -16.68 0.98
CA GLU A 184 1.43 -15.86 1.08
C GLU A 184 0.63 -16.16 2.37
N ARG A 185 0.39 -17.45 2.65
CA ARG A 185 -0.26 -17.88 3.91
C ARG A 185 0.53 -17.45 5.14
N GLY A 186 1.85 -17.61 5.12
CA GLY A 186 2.71 -17.19 6.21
C GLY A 186 2.63 -15.69 6.50
N ILE A 187 2.65 -14.86 5.46
CA ILE A 187 2.49 -13.41 5.58
C ILE A 187 1.12 -13.08 6.20
N THR A 188 0.05 -13.70 5.71
CA THR A 188 -1.32 -13.50 6.22
C THR A 188 -1.42 -13.90 7.68
N ASP A 189 -0.94 -15.10 8.05
CA ASP A 189 -0.95 -15.63 9.43
C ASP A 189 -0.18 -14.72 10.41
N TYR A 190 0.90 -14.11 9.95
CA TYR A 190 1.66 -13.15 10.76
C TYR A 190 0.89 -11.84 10.95
N LEU A 191 0.39 -11.25 9.85
CA LEU A 191 -0.28 -9.96 9.88
C LEU A 191 -1.61 -9.99 10.65
N GLU A 192 -2.32 -11.11 10.70
CA GLU A 192 -3.53 -11.26 11.50
C GLU A 192 -3.31 -10.99 13.00
N SER A 193 -2.11 -11.27 13.51
CA SER A 193 -1.76 -11.07 14.91
C SER A 193 -1.42 -9.62 15.27
N THR A 194 -1.13 -8.76 14.28
CA THR A 194 -0.58 -7.41 14.52
C THR A 194 -1.52 -6.50 15.29
N SER A 195 -2.85 -6.66 15.17
CA SER A 195 -3.82 -5.86 15.95
C SER A 195 -3.67 -6.07 17.46
N TRP A 196 -3.39 -7.31 17.88
CA TRP A 196 -3.12 -7.60 19.29
C TRP A 196 -1.81 -6.96 19.75
N VAL A 197 -0.76 -7.02 18.94
CA VAL A 197 0.53 -6.37 19.24
C VAL A 197 0.35 -4.87 19.37
N ILE A 198 -0.39 -4.24 18.48
CA ILE A 198 -0.70 -2.80 18.54
C ILE A 198 -1.45 -2.47 19.83
N ALA A 199 -2.52 -3.19 20.16
CA ALA A 199 -3.30 -2.95 21.37
C ALA A 199 -2.47 -3.13 22.64
N LEU A 200 -1.69 -4.21 22.74
CA LEU A 200 -0.82 -4.47 23.89
C LEU A 200 0.28 -3.40 24.02
N THR A 201 0.80 -2.89 22.91
CA THR A 201 1.78 -1.81 22.94
C THR A 201 1.18 -0.51 23.48
N LEU A 202 -0.03 -0.16 23.02
CA LEU A 202 -0.74 1.01 23.52
C LEU A 202 -1.12 0.92 25.01
N LEU A 203 -1.37 -0.29 25.48
CA LEU A 203 -1.60 -0.58 26.90
C LEU A 203 -0.30 -0.72 27.71
N ARG A 204 0.88 -0.47 27.07
CA ARG A 204 2.20 -0.65 27.70
C ARG A 204 2.42 -2.06 28.27
N ALA A 205 1.75 -3.05 27.70
CA ALA A 205 1.89 -4.44 28.14
C ALA A 205 3.30 -4.98 27.85
N PRO A 206 3.84 -5.86 28.71
CA PRO A 206 5.13 -6.50 28.46
C PRO A 206 5.10 -7.32 27.16
N ALA A 207 6.22 -7.39 26.45
CA ALA A 207 6.33 -8.12 25.16
C ALA A 207 6.10 -9.64 25.27
N TRP A 208 6.25 -10.22 26.46
CA TRP A 208 5.99 -11.64 26.71
C TRP A 208 4.50 -11.97 26.87
N MET A 209 3.62 -10.99 27.02
CA MET A 209 2.19 -11.21 27.23
C MET A 209 1.58 -12.05 26.11
N PRO A 210 0.87 -13.15 26.43
CA PRO A 210 0.25 -13.99 25.42
C PRO A 210 -0.95 -13.31 24.78
N PHE A 211 -1.18 -13.60 23.50
CA PHE A 211 -2.35 -13.12 22.73
C PHE A 211 -2.83 -14.21 21.76
N PRO A 212 -4.10 -14.16 21.33
CA PRO A 212 -4.64 -15.11 20.37
C PRO A 212 -3.86 -15.08 19.04
N GLY A 213 -3.52 -16.27 18.53
CA GLY A 213 -2.76 -16.40 17.26
C GLY A 213 -1.24 -16.31 17.39
N ARG A 214 -0.67 -15.99 18.57
CA ARG A 214 0.78 -15.86 18.77
C ARG A 214 1.58 -17.06 18.26
N ALA A 215 1.17 -18.28 18.60
CA ALA A 215 1.88 -19.49 18.15
C ALA A 215 1.83 -19.68 16.62
N ARG A 216 0.73 -19.26 15.96
CA ARG A 216 0.62 -19.29 14.51
C ARG A 216 1.56 -18.25 13.87
N ALA A 217 1.56 -17.02 14.39
CA ALA A 217 2.45 -15.96 13.94
C ALA A 217 3.94 -16.33 14.11
N GLU A 218 4.32 -16.95 15.25
CA GLU A 218 5.70 -17.41 15.46
C GLU A 218 6.12 -18.51 14.48
N ARG A 219 5.25 -19.49 14.20
CA ARG A 219 5.54 -20.51 13.17
C ARG A 219 5.68 -19.90 11.78
N ALA A 220 4.78 -18.99 11.43
CA ALA A 220 4.82 -18.27 10.16
C ALA A 220 6.11 -17.46 10.00
N LYS A 221 6.49 -16.71 11.03
CA LYS A 221 7.74 -15.94 11.08
C LYS A 221 8.97 -16.83 10.88
N MET A 222 9.08 -17.94 11.61
CA MET A 222 10.20 -18.86 11.47
C MET A 222 10.29 -19.40 10.05
N TYR A 223 9.19 -19.91 9.51
CA TYR A 223 9.15 -20.42 8.15
C TYR A 223 9.59 -19.39 7.10
N LEU A 224 9.01 -18.16 7.14
CA LEU A 224 9.32 -17.11 6.19
C LEU A 224 10.81 -16.72 6.25
N ARG A 225 11.35 -16.60 7.47
CA ARG A 225 12.75 -16.23 7.66
C ARG A 225 13.71 -17.34 7.20
N ASP A 226 13.45 -18.57 7.59
CA ASP A 226 14.30 -19.71 7.24
C ASP A 226 14.36 -19.92 5.73
N GLU A 227 13.22 -19.77 5.04
CA GLU A 227 13.14 -19.91 3.58
C GLU A 227 13.93 -18.82 2.86
N LEU A 228 13.82 -17.56 3.31
CA LEU A 228 14.54 -16.46 2.67
C LEU A 228 16.03 -16.43 3.01
N VAL A 229 16.42 -16.85 4.22
CA VAL A 229 17.84 -17.06 4.57
C VAL A 229 18.43 -18.14 3.69
N ARG A 230 17.73 -19.26 3.47
CA ARG A 230 18.15 -20.32 2.56
C ARG A 230 18.37 -19.80 1.14
N LEU A 231 17.44 -18.98 0.64
CA LEU A 231 17.56 -18.38 -0.70
C LEU A 231 18.73 -17.39 -0.79
N ALA A 232 18.96 -16.57 0.24
CA ALA A 232 20.08 -15.64 0.29
C ALA A 232 21.42 -16.39 0.30
N ALA A 233 21.56 -17.43 1.13
CA ALA A 233 22.74 -18.28 1.19
C ALA A 233 23.00 -19.01 -0.15
N GLU A 234 21.97 -19.55 -0.79
CA GLU A 234 22.04 -20.16 -2.11
C GLU A 234 22.49 -19.14 -3.17
N GLY A 235 21.90 -17.94 -3.19
CA GLY A 235 22.29 -16.87 -4.09
C GLY A 235 23.76 -16.45 -3.92
N ARG A 236 24.26 -16.43 -2.68
CA ARG A 236 25.68 -16.15 -2.39
C ARG A 236 26.60 -17.26 -2.89
N ARG A 237 26.16 -18.52 -2.73
CA ARG A 237 26.95 -19.72 -3.16
C ARG A 237 27.01 -19.83 -4.70
N THR A 238 25.91 -19.54 -5.40
CA THR A 238 25.83 -19.65 -6.86
C THR A 238 26.38 -18.42 -7.59
N GLY A 239 26.65 -17.34 -6.85
CA GLY A 239 27.07 -16.05 -7.42
C GLY A 239 25.90 -15.24 -7.99
N THR A 240 26.19 -13.99 -8.27
CA THR A 240 25.20 -13.02 -8.78
C THR A 240 25.54 -12.50 -10.17
N GLU A 241 26.56 -13.07 -10.82
CA GLU A 241 27.03 -12.64 -12.13
C GLU A 241 25.91 -12.78 -13.19
N GLY A 242 25.71 -11.72 -13.96
CA GLY A 242 24.65 -11.66 -14.98
C GLY A 242 23.23 -11.48 -14.45
N ARG A 243 23.03 -11.48 -13.12
CA ARG A 243 21.73 -11.27 -12.49
C ARG A 243 21.53 -9.79 -12.13
N ASN A 244 20.32 -9.32 -12.32
CA ASN A 244 19.94 -7.92 -12.09
C ASN A 244 18.65 -7.79 -11.27
N ASP A 245 18.42 -8.73 -10.37
CA ASP A 245 17.30 -8.73 -9.43
C ASP A 245 17.65 -8.05 -8.10
N LEU A 246 16.63 -7.86 -7.24
CA LEU A 246 16.81 -7.22 -5.94
C LEU A 246 17.76 -8.03 -5.04
N MET A 247 17.64 -9.36 -5.04
CA MET A 247 18.49 -10.22 -4.22
C MET A 247 19.97 -10.03 -4.59
N SER A 248 20.30 -10.02 -5.89
CA SER A 248 21.67 -9.80 -6.36
C SER A 248 22.23 -8.44 -5.94
N LEU A 249 21.41 -7.38 -5.99
CA LEU A 249 21.82 -6.05 -5.54
C LEU A 249 22.06 -6.00 -4.03
N LEU A 250 21.22 -6.64 -3.23
CA LEU A 250 21.41 -6.69 -1.77
C LEU A 250 22.65 -7.51 -1.38
N LEU A 251 22.88 -8.65 -2.04
CA LEU A 251 24.07 -9.47 -1.82
C LEU A 251 25.38 -8.74 -2.20
N ALA A 252 25.35 -7.91 -3.24
CA ALA A 252 26.49 -7.11 -3.69
C ALA A 252 26.70 -5.82 -2.87
N ALA A 253 25.69 -5.38 -2.12
CA ALA A 253 25.73 -4.11 -1.41
C ALA A 253 26.82 -4.09 -0.34
N ARG A 254 27.51 -2.93 -0.23
CA ARG A 254 28.49 -2.63 0.82
C ARG A 254 28.10 -1.35 1.53
N ASP A 255 28.23 -1.34 2.83
CA ASP A 255 28.05 -0.14 3.62
C ASP A 255 29.16 0.86 3.26
N PRO A 256 28.84 2.09 2.85
CA PRO A 256 29.83 3.06 2.41
C PRO A 256 30.72 3.60 3.55
N GLU A 257 30.33 3.44 4.81
CA GLU A 257 31.06 3.93 5.98
C GLU A 257 31.97 2.82 6.54
N THR A 258 31.49 1.58 6.56
CA THR A 258 32.20 0.46 7.20
C THR A 258 32.78 -0.55 6.21
N GLY A 259 32.35 -0.52 4.93
CA GLY A 259 32.70 -1.51 3.92
C GLY A 259 32.02 -2.88 4.11
N GLN A 260 31.23 -3.07 5.17
CA GLN A 260 30.59 -4.33 5.49
C GLN A 260 29.52 -4.72 4.46
N ALA A 261 29.43 -6.00 4.14
CA ALA A 261 28.33 -6.56 3.36
C ALA A 261 27.11 -6.82 4.25
N MET A 262 25.94 -6.89 3.65
CA MET A 262 24.77 -7.49 4.29
C MET A 262 25.04 -8.98 4.52
N ASP A 263 24.76 -9.49 5.72
CA ASP A 263 24.73 -10.92 5.96
C ASP A 263 23.47 -11.56 5.35
N ASP A 264 23.36 -12.89 5.41
CA ASP A 264 22.22 -13.60 4.80
C ASP A 264 20.89 -13.27 5.50
N ARG A 265 20.94 -12.91 6.79
CA ARG A 265 19.74 -12.45 7.54
C ARG A 265 19.31 -11.05 7.09
N ASP A 266 20.26 -10.14 6.94
CA ASP A 266 19.98 -8.77 6.46
C ASP A 266 19.35 -8.81 5.08
N VAL A 267 19.89 -9.65 4.19
CA VAL A 267 19.32 -9.85 2.84
C VAL A 267 17.92 -10.44 2.94
N ALA A 268 17.71 -11.50 3.73
CA ALA A 268 16.44 -12.16 3.92
C ALA A 268 15.37 -11.20 4.51
N ASP A 269 15.73 -10.43 5.54
CA ASP A 269 14.83 -9.45 6.19
C ASP A 269 14.39 -8.36 5.18
N ASN A 270 15.29 -7.88 4.33
CA ASN A 270 14.95 -6.92 3.28
C ASN A 270 14.11 -7.56 2.17
N LEU A 271 14.44 -8.77 1.70
CA LEU A 271 13.64 -9.50 0.71
C LEU A 271 12.22 -9.73 1.22
N LEU A 272 12.06 -10.19 2.47
CA LEU A 272 10.74 -10.38 3.09
C LEU A 272 9.96 -9.06 3.15
N THR A 273 10.65 -7.96 3.47
CA THR A 273 10.05 -6.63 3.46
C THR A 273 9.52 -6.24 2.08
N PHE A 274 10.32 -6.42 1.04
CA PHE A 274 9.90 -6.06 -0.33
C PHE A 274 8.78 -6.96 -0.85
N VAL A 275 8.84 -8.27 -0.57
CA VAL A 275 7.77 -9.21 -0.94
C VAL A 275 6.47 -8.83 -0.22
N THR A 276 6.51 -8.63 1.11
CA THR A 276 5.31 -8.32 1.89
C THR A 276 4.71 -6.97 1.51
N ALA A 277 5.55 -5.93 1.38
CA ALA A 277 5.08 -4.58 1.08
C ALA A 277 4.62 -4.43 -0.37
N GLY A 278 5.24 -5.13 -1.32
CA GLY A 278 4.98 -4.95 -2.75
C GLY A 278 3.69 -5.63 -3.20
N HIS A 279 3.47 -6.90 -2.84
CA HIS A 279 2.30 -7.61 -3.37
C HIS A 279 0.98 -7.15 -2.74
N GLU A 280 0.92 -7.02 -1.41
CA GLU A 280 -0.35 -6.74 -0.73
C GLU A 280 -0.88 -5.35 -1.04
N THR A 281 -0.02 -4.33 -1.06
CA THR A 281 -0.47 -2.94 -1.24
C THR A 281 -1.01 -2.69 -2.65
N THR A 282 -0.35 -3.22 -3.69
CA THR A 282 -0.83 -3.11 -5.08
C THR A 282 -2.10 -3.92 -5.28
N ALA A 283 -2.17 -5.13 -4.73
CA ALA A 283 -3.38 -5.96 -4.78
C ALA A 283 -4.60 -5.26 -4.17
N LEU A 284 -4.42 -4.58 -3.03
CA LEU A 284 -5.51 -3.84 -2.38
C LEU A 284 -5.90 -2.59 -3.17
N ALA A 285 -4.94 -1.86 -3.76
CA ALA A 285 -5.26 -0.74 -4.65
C ALA A 285 -6.12 -1.19 -5.84
N LEU A 286 -5.77 -2.33 -6.46
CA LEU A 286 -6.55 -2.94 -7.53
C LEU A 286 -7.91 -3.45 -7.07
N THR A 287 -7.97 -4.13 -5.91
CA THR A 287 -9.23 -4.61 -5.33
C THR A 287 -10.23 -3.49 -5.16
N TRP A 288 -9.80 -2.36 -4.60
CA TRP A 288 -10.64 -1.19 -4.42
C TRP A 288 -10.94 -0.47 -5.74
N ALA A 289 -10.03 -0.51 -6.72
CA ALA A 289 -10.31 0.00 -8.06
C ALA A 289 -11.44 -0.81 -8.74
N PHE A 290 -11.40 -2.14 -8.70
CA PHE A 290 -12.48 -2.98 -9.23
C PHE A 290 -13.81 -2.76 -8.48
N TYR A 291 -13.78 -2.59 -7.15
CA TYR A 291 -14.97 -2.22 -6.39
C TYR A 291 -15.57 -0.91 -6.88
N LEU A 292 -14.77 0.13 -7.08
CA LEU A 292 -15.22 1.41 -7.58
C LEU A 292 -15.77 1.32 -9.01
N LEU A 293 -15.08 0.60 -9.89
CA LEU A 293 -15.50 0.40 -11.28
C LEU A 293 -16.82 -0.39 -11.37
N SER A 294 -17.09 -1.33 -10.46
CA SER A 294 -18.38 -2.04 -10.42
C SER A 294 -19.57 -1.11 -10.11
N HIS A 295 -19.32 0.04 -9.51
CA HIS A 295 -20.30 1.09 -9.26
C HIS A 295 -20.27 2.22 -10.32
N HIS A 296 -19.25 2.22 -11.19
CA HIS A 296 -19.00 3.25 -12.19
C HIS A 296 -18.68 2.62 -13.56
N PRO A 297 -19.67 1.95 -14.21
CA PRO A 297 -19.43 1.24 -15.48
C PRO A 297 -18.99 2.17 -16.62
N GLU A 298 -19.32 3.46 -16.54
CA GLU A 298 -18.83 4.48 -17.46
C GLU A 298 -17.29 4.65 -17.37
N SER A 299 -16.73 4.58 -16.16
CA SER A 299 -15.29 4.66 -15.97
C SER A 299 -14.58 3.39 -16.46
N GLU A 300 -15.20 2.22 -16.27
CA GLU A 300 -14.72 0.96 -16.81
C GLU A 300 -14.71 0.99 -18.35
N ALA A 301 -15.74 1.54 -18.98
CA ALA A 301 -15.83 1.70 -20.43
C ALA A 301 -14.76 2.68 -20.97
N LEU A 302 -14.48 3.78 -20.26
CA LEU A 302 -13.42 4.72 -20.62
C LEU A 302 -12.02 4.08 -20.57
N ILE A 303 -11.73 3.24 -19.56
CA ILE A 303 -10.46 2.48 -19.51
C ILE A 303 -10.36 1.57 -20.72
N ALA A 304 -11.40 0.79 -21.04
CA ALA A 304 -11.37 -0.13 -22.17
C ALA A 304 -11.14 0.62 -23.50
N ALA A 305 -11.82 1.76 -23.68
CA ALA A 305 -11.65 2.61 -24.85
C ALA A 305 -10.25 3.22 -24.93
N GLU A 306 -9.69 3.67 -23.81
CA GLU A 306 -8.32 4.20 -23.74
C GLU A 306 -7.29 3.15 -24.16
N VAL A 307 -7.42 1.92 -23.63
CA VAL A 307 -6.51 0.80 -23.95
C VAL A 307 -6.62 0.45 -25.42
N GLU A 308 -7.85 0.35 -25.96
CA GLU A 308 -8.08 0.02 -27.36
C GLU A 308 -7.46 1.07 -28.31
N ALA A 309 -7.68 2.35 -28.01
CA ALA A 309 -7.12 3.45 -28.78
C ALA A 309 -5.58 3.48 -28.72
N THR A 310 -5.00 3.23 -27.54
CA THR A 310 -3.55 3.24 -27.33
C THR A 310 -2.85 2.07 -28.01
N THR A 311 -3.48 0.88 -28.02
CA THR A 311 -2.90 -0.33 -28.61
C THR A 311 -3.24 -0.52 -30.09
N GLY A 312 -4.21 0.24 -30.62
CA GLY A 312 -4.72 0.07 -31.99
C GLY A 312 -5.34 -1.33 -32.22
N GLY A 313 -5.95 -1.92 -31.19
CA GLY A 313 -6.49 -3.27 -31.25
C GLY A 313 -5.47 -4.40 -31.03
N GLY A 314 -4.19 -4.08 -30.97
CA GLY A 314 -3.09 -5.04 -30.78
C GLY A 314 -2.86 -5.39 -29.29
N PRO A 315 -1.85 -6.22 -28.99
CA PRO A 315 -1.48 -6.56 -27.61
C PRO A 315 -0.96 -5.34 -26.84
N LEU A 316 -1.17 -5.31 -25.53
CA LEU A 316 -0.57 -4.31 -24.65
C LEU A 316 0.97 -4.52 -24.66
N ARG A 317 1.72 -3.45 -24.73
CA ARG A 317 3.19 -3.44 -24.71
C ARG A 317 3.70 -2.51 -23.62
N PRO A 318 4.98 -2.64 -23.19
CA PRO A 318 5.55 -1.81 -22.14
C PRO A 318 5.38 -0.31 -22.36
N GLU A 319 5.60 0.18 -23.59
CA GLU A 319 5.45 1.58 -23.95
C GLU A 319 4.02 2.12 -23.83
N HIS A 320 3.03 1.24 -23.93
CA HIS A 320 1.62 1.62 -23.80
C HIS A 320 1.23 1.93 -22.36
N VAL A 321 1.87 1.29 -21.37
CA VAL A 321 1.51 1.45 -19.94
C VAL A 321 1.67 2.90 -19.48
N ASP A 322 2.72 3.58 -19.91
CA ASP A 322 2.92 5.00 -19.61
C ASP A 322 1.94 5.92 -20.37
N ALA A 323 1.30 5.41 -21.44
CA ALA A 323 0.36 6.14 -22.30
C ALA A 323 -1.13 5.89 -21.93
N LEU A 324 -1.42 5.43 -20.71
CA LEU A 324 -2.76 5.21 -20.18
C LEU A 324 -3.09 6.16 -19.02
N PRO A 325 -3.23 7.47 -19.28
CA PRO A 325 -3.42 8.48 -18.23
C PRO A 325 -4.75 8.31 -17.48
N TYR A 326 -5.85 7.95 -18.13
CA TYR A 326 -7.13 7.77 -17.46
C TYR A 326 -7.13 6.53 -16.56
N THR A 327 -6.59 5.42 -17.04
CA THR A 327 -6.40 4.20 -16.23
C THR A 327 -5.58 4.50 -14.97
N ARG A 328 -4.52 5.31 -15.11
CA ARG A 328 -3.70 5.78 -13.99
C ARG A 328 -4.51 6.68 -13.03
N GLN A 329 -5.34 7.60 -13.55
CA GLN A 329 -6.22 8.47 -12.72
C GLN A 329 -7.20 7.64 -11.89
N VAL A 330 -7.77 6.57 -12.44
CA VAL A 330 -8.64 5.64 -11.71
C VAL A 330 -7.90 4.97 -10.54
N ILE A 331 -6.68 4.49 -10.75
CA ILE A 331 -5.86 3.90 -9.67
C ILE A 331 -5.54 4.95 -8.59
N LEU A 332 -5.17 6.16 -8.97
CA LEU A 332 -4.86 7.23 -8.03
C LEU A 332 -6.09 7.62 -7.19
N GLU A 333 -7.26 7.71 -7.81
CA GLU A 333 -8.52 8.01 -7.11
C GLU A 333 -8.97 6.84 -6.21
N ALA A 334 -8.75 5.60 -6.65
CA ALA A 334 -8.99 4.43 -5.80
C ALA A 334 -8.11 4.47 -4.54
N MET A 335 -6.84 4.82 -4.66
CA MET A 335 -5.94 4.99 -3.52
C MET A 335 -6.26 6.23 -2.67
N ARG A 336 -6.92 7.25 -3.22
CA ARG A 336 -7.44 8.36 -2.41
C ARG A 336 -8.56 7.88 -1.50
N LEU A 337 -9.56 7.21 -2.08
CA LEU A 337 -10.70 6.69 -1.31
C LEU A 337 -10.32 5.53 -0.40
N TYR A 338 -9.46 4.64 -0.85
CA TYR A 338 -9.05 3.45 -0.12
C TYR A 338 -7.52 3.30 -0.14
N PRO A 339 -6.79 4.16 0.60
CA PRO A 339 -5.34 4.07 0.65
C PRO A 339 -4.91 2.73 1.25
N PRO A 340 -4.09 1.93 0.53
CA PRO A 340 -3.62 0.63 1.06
C PRO A 340 -2.94 0.77 2.43
N VAL A 341 -2.20 1.85 2.65
CA VAL A 341 -1.65 2.24 3.96
C VAL A 341 -2.43 3.44 4.49
N PRO A 342 -3.42 3.25 5.39
CA PRO A 342 -4.33 4.32 5.80
C PRO A 342 -3.75 5.26 6.85
N VAL A 343 -2.59 4.95 7.42
CA VAL A 343 -1.95 5.75 8.47
C VAL A 343 -0.44 5.60 8.46
N VAL A 344 0.26 6.70 8.71
CA VAL A 344 1.70 6.70 9.00
C VAL A 344 1.91 7.27 10.40
N VAL A 345 2.72 6.60 11.21
CA VAL A 345 3.06 7.05 12.56
C VAL A 345 4.56 7.26 12.68
N ARG A 346 4.94 8.36 13.32
CA ARG A 346 6.31 8.71 13.70
C ARG A 346 6.38 8.92 15.22
N ALA A 347 7.58 8.94 15.76
CA ALA A 347 7.84 9.37 17.13
C ALA A 347 8.89 10.49 17.09
N ALA A 348 8.67 11.57 17.81
CA ALA A 348 9.66 12.63 17.98
C ALA A 348 10.86 12.09 18.78
N ILE A 349 12.09 12.31 18.32
CA ILE A 349 13.31 11.92 19.05
C ILE A 349 13.92 13.09 19.84
N ARG A 350 13.44 14.28 19.63
CA ARG A 350 13.76 15.51 20.35
C ARG A 350 12.54 16.40 20.44
N ASP A 351 12.58 17.41 21.29
CA ASP A 351 11.54 18.42 21.33
C ASP A 351 11.53 19.22 20.01
N VAL A 352 10.33 19.47 19.49
CA VAL A 352 10.08 20.16 18.21
C VAL A 352 8.90 21.10 18.39
N ASP A 353 8.96 22.29 17.81
CA ASP A 353 7.81 23.15 17.61
C ASP A 353 7.25 22.96 16.18
N LEU A 354 6.01 22.51 16.08
CA LEU A 354 5.30 22.35 14.83
C LEU A 354 4.29 23.51 14.66
N ASP A 355 4.77 24.67 14.19
CA ASP A 355 3.98 25.88 13.94
C ASP A 355 3.17 26.32 15.20
N GLY A 356 3.82 26.38 16.36
CA GLY A 356 3.23 26.75 17.65
C GLY A 356 2.66 25.56 18.45
N ILE A 357 2.76 24.34 17.95
CA ILE A 357 2.39 23.12 18.66
C ILE A 357 3.66 22.50 19.27
N ALA A 358 3.83 22.63 20.59
CA ALA A 358 4.97 22.02 21.28
C ALA A 358 4.83 20.50 21.30
N VAL A 359 5.82 19.81 20.72
CA VAL A 359 5.92 18.35 20.67
C VAL A 359 7.15 17.92 21.46
N THR A 360 6.96 17.19 22.53
CA THR A 360 8.07 16.67 23.34
C THR A 360 8.62 15.37 22.77
N ALA A 361 9.90 15.08 23.05
CA ALA A 361 10.52 13.81 22.71
C ALA A 361 9.68 12.62 23.18
N GLY A 362 9.58 11.58 22.35
CA GLY A 362 8.75 10.40 22.59
C GLY A 362 7.28 10.52 22.15
N THR A 363 6.81 11.74 21.83
CA THR A 363 5.40 11.92 21.40
C THR A 363 5.16 11.26 20.05
N PRO A 364 4.14 10.36 19.94
CA PRO A 364 3.71 9.82 18.66
C PRO A 364 3.01 10.88 17.81
N ILE A 365 3.44 11.00 16.56
CA ILE A 365 2.81 11.83 15.54
C ILE A 365 2.11 10.92 14.53
N THR A 366 0.80 11.06 14.40
CA THR A 366 -0.03 10.27 13.49
C THR A 366 -0.44 11.11 12.29
N ILE A 367 -0.13 10.63 11.09
CA ILE A 367 -0.63 11.18 9.83
C ILE A 367 -1.72 10.23 9.33
N PRO A 368 -3.00 10.58 9.54
CA PRO A 368 -4.14 9.72 9.21
C PRO A 368 -4.49 9.84 7.72
N ILE A 369 -3.74 9.17 6.85
CA ILE A 369 -3.86 9.29 5.38
C ILE A 369 -5.30 9.10 4.92
N TYR A 370 -6.02 8.12 5.48
CA TYR A 370 -7.44 7.88 5.17
C TYR A 370 -8.31 9.12 5.42
N ALA A 371 -8.05 9.84 6.51
CA ALA A 371 -8.77 11.06 6.85
C ALA A 371 -8.28 12.28 6.05
N VAL A 372 -6.96 12.42 5.84
CA VAL A 372 -6.38 13.48 4.99
C VAL A 372 -6.95 13.42 3.58
N HIS A 373 -7.08 12.22 3.01
CA HIS A 373 -7.66 12.01 1.68
C HIS A 373 -9.18 12.25 1.62
N ARG A 374 -9.83 12.49 2.76
CA ARG A 374 -11.26 12.81 2.91
C ARG A 374 -11.51 14.12 3.65
N HIS A 375 -10.44 14.87 3.92
CA HIS A 375 -10.52 16.06 4.75
C HIS A 375 -11.36 17.14 4.06
N ALA A 376 -12.37 17.67 4.75
CA ALA A 376 -13.37 18.56 4.19
C ALA A 376 -12.81 19.88 3.64
N THR A 377 -11.65 20.34 4.16
CA THR A 377 -10.98 21.55 3.66
C THR A 377 -10.01 21.28 2.51
N LEU A 378 -9.68 20.00 2.24
CA LEU A 378 -8.70 19.62 1.21
C LEU A 378 -9.35 19.04 -0.04
N TRP A 379 -10.59 18.52 0.09
CA TRP A 379 -11.29 17.82 -0.98
C TRP A 379 -12.76 18.22 -1.06
N ASP A 380 -13.20 18.70 -2.21
CA ASP A 380 -14.61 18.92 -2.49
C ASP A 380 -15.30 17.57 -2.72
N GLU A 381 -16.49 17.37 -2.16
CA GLU A 381 -17.23 16.10 -2.22
C GLU A 381 -16.30 14.88 -1.93
N PRO A 382 -15.65 14.80 -0.74
CA PRO A 382 -14.56 13.87 -0.48
C PRO A 382 -14.91 12.40 -0.63
N GLU A 383 -16.19 12.03 -0.51
CA GLU A 383 -16.67 10.65 -0.68
C GLU A 383 -17.00 10.27 -2.12
N ARG A 384 -16.96 11.22 -3.05
CA ARG A 384 -17.25 10.99 -4.45
C ARG A 384 -16.05 10.40 -5.16
N PHE A 385 -16.27 9.34 -5.93
CA PHE A 385 -15.28 8.83 -6.89
C PHE A 385 -15.25 9.74 -8.12
N ASP A 386 -14.09 10.33 -8.39
CA ASP A 386 -13.89 11.25 -9.52
C ASP A 386 -12.42 11.20 -9.99
N PRO A 387 -12.09 10.34 -10.97
CA PRO A 387 -10.74 10.25 -11.52
C PRO A 387 -10.19 11.56 -12.08
N ALA A 388 -11.06 12.51 -12.50
CA ALA A 388 -10.63 13.80 -13.03
C ALA A 388 -9.87 14.67 -12.00
N ARG A 389 -9.99 14.36 -10.70
CA ARG A 389 -9.16 14.96 -9.65
C ARG A 389 -7.65 14.74 -9.87
N PHE A 390 -7.29 13.76 -10.68
CA PHE A 390 -5.91 13.41 -11.03
C PHE A 390 -5.52 13.80 -12.46
N ALA A 391 -6.34 14.61 -13.12
CA ALA A 391 -5.93 15.30 -14.35
C ALA A 391 -4.77 16.29 -14.05
N PRO A 392 -3.86 16.54 -15.00
CA PRO A 392 -2.65 17.33 -14.78
C PRO A 392 -2.90 18.69 -14.12
N ASP A 393 -3.92 19.43 -14.56
CA ASP A 393 -4.23 20.75 -14.02
C ASP A 393 -4.81 20.68 -12.58
N ALA A 394 -5.64 19.69 -12.28
CA ALA A 394 -6.16 19.46 -10.93
C ALA A 394 -5.04 19.07 -9.95
N VAL A 395 -4.07 18.28 -10.40
CA VAL A 395 -2.90 17.91 -9.60
C VAL A 395 -2.02 19.14 -9.31
N LYS A 396 -1.82 20.04 -10.28
CA LYS A 396 -1.04 21.28 -10.07
C LYS A 396 -1.71 22.24 -9.08
N ALA A 397 -3.04 22.31 -9.11
CA ALA A 397 -3.81 23.22 -8.23
C ALA A 397 -3.87 22.75 -6.78
N ARG A 398 -3.68 21.46 -6.53
CA ARG A 398 -3.78 20.85 -5.21
C ARG A 398 -2.44 20.85 -4.47
N ASP A 399 -2.47 21.12 -3.16
CA ASP A 399 -1.30 20.90 -2.31
C ASP A 399 -0.87 19.43 -2.37
N ARG A 400 0.42 19.18 -2.61
CA ARG A 400 0.98 17.83 -2.77
C ARG A 400 0.85 16.98 -1.50
N TYR A 401 0.77 17.59 -0.32
CA TYR A 401 0.62 16.90 0.95
C TYR A 401 -0.83 16.62 1.33
N ALA A 402 -1.79 17.04 0.50
CA ALA A 402 -3.18 16.59 0.60
C ALA A 402 -3.38 15.16 0.05
N TYR A 403 -2.40 14.61 -0.70
CA TYR A 403 -2.47 13.27 -1.29
C TYR A 403 -1.19 12.48 -1.05
N LEU A 404 -1.27 11.45 -0.20
CA LEU A 404 -0.10 10.78 0.39
C LEU A 404 -0.17 9.23 0.32
N PRO A 405 -0.61 8.59 -0.77
CA PRO A 405 -0.75 7.12 -0.79
C PRO A 405 0.60 6.41 -0.67
N PHE A 406 1.69 7.11 -0.98
CA PHE A 406 3.08 6.63 -0.90
C PHE A 406 3.90 7.34 0.16
N ALA A 407 3.26 8.04 1.12
CA ALA A 407 3.90 8.93 2.07
C ALA A 407 4.66 10.09 1.39
N ALA A 408 5.61 10.72 2.08
CA ALA A 408 6.40 11.85 1.54
C ALA A 408 7.82 11.89 2.14
N GLY A 409 8.64 12.82 1.62
CA GLY A 409 9.98 13.12 2.11
C GLY A 409 11.02 12.03 1.86
N PRO A 410 12.11 11.97 2.63
CA PRO A 410 13.19 11.01 2.44
C PRO A 410 12.72 9.55 2.52
N ARG A 411 11.62 9.29 3.26
CA ARG A 411 11.04 7.97 3.49
C ARG A 411 9.83 7.67 2.58
N ILE A 412 9.65 8.42 1.49
CA ILE A 412 8.66 8.11 0.45
C ILE A 412 8.82 6.68 -0.04
N CYS A 413 7.74 6.02 -0.41
CA CYS A 413 7.77 4.65 -0.93
C CYS A 413 8.75 4.52 -2.09
N ILE A 414 9.73 3.64 -1.93
CA ILE A 414 10.76 3.39 -2.94
C ILE A 414 10.17 2.68 -4.17
N GLY A 415 9.13 1.84 -3.96
CA GLY A 415 8.44 1.07 -4.99
C GLY A 415 7.30 1.82 -5.70
N MET A 416 7.11 3.12 -5.48
CA MET A 416 5.98 3.88 -6.04
C MET A 416 5.82 3.72 -7.56
N GLY A 417 6.92 3.88 -8.32
CA GLY A 417 6.90 3.73 -9.78
C GLY A 417 6.56 2.32 -10.22
N PHE A 418 7.14 1.31 -9.55
CA PHE A 418 6.85 -0.11 -9.79
C PHE A 418 5.36 -0.42 -9.55
N ALA A 419 4.83 -0.06 -8.38
CA ALA A 419 3.44 -0.31 -8.00
C ALA A 419 2.43 0.35 -8.96
N LEU A 420 2.71 1.57 -9.41
CA LEU A 420 1.83 2.26 -10.36
C LEU A 420 1.88 1.62 -11.76
N SER A 421 3.05 1.26 -12.27
CA SER A 421 3.17 0.57 -13.56
C SER A 421 2.50 -0.80 -13.52
N GLU A 422 2.69 -1.56 -12.43
CA GLU A 422 2.04 -2.84 -12.17
C GLU A 422 0.52 -2.72 -12.14
N ALA A 423 -0.01 -1.78 -11.34
CA ALA A 423 -1.45 -1.58 -11.21
C ALA A 423 -2.11 -1.16 -12.53
N VAL A 424 -1.46 -0.25 -13.29
CA VAL A 424 -1.98 0.20 -14.59
C VAL A 424 -1.97 -0.97 -15.60
N ALA A 425 -0.88 -1.76 -15.66
CA ALA A 425 -0.78 -2.89 -16.59
C ALA A 425 -1.86 -3.96 -16.29
N ILE A 426 -2.03 -4.33 -15.02
CA ILE A 426 -3.04 -5.32 -14.61
C ILE A 426 -4.45 -4.81 -14.92
N LEU A 427 -4.77 -3.58 -14.52
CA LEU A 427 -6.10 -3.01 -14.74
C LEU A 427 -6.43 -2.90 -16.23
N ALA A 428 -5.47 -2.43 -17.06
CA ALA A 428 -5.63 -2.32 -18.49
C ALA A 428 -5.91 -3.67 -19.18
N VAL A 429 -5.12 -4.71 -18.85
CA VAL A 429 -5.30 -6.05 -19.42
C VAL A 429 -6.65 -6.65 -19.03
N LEU A 430 -7.02 -6.56 -17.75
CA LEU A 430 -8.24 -7.18 -17.26
C LEU A 430 -9.50 -6.46 -17.74
N VAL A 431 -9.55 -5.13 -17.63
CA VAL A 431 -10.74 -4.33 -18.00
C VAL A 431 -10.97 -4.32 -19.51
N ARG A 432 -9.92 -4.44 -20.33
CA ARG A 432 -10.06 -4.55 -21.78
C ARG A 432 -10.87 -5.79 -22.19
N ALA A 433 -10.67 -6.92 -21.51
CA ALA A 433 -11.23 -8.20 -21.90
C ALA A 433 -12.46 -8.64 -21.08
N LEU A 434 -12.57 -8.16 -19.85
CA LEU A 434 -13.50 -8.65 -18.85
C LEU A 434 -14.31 -7.50 -18.23
N ARG A 435 -15.50 -7.84 -17.74
CA ARG A 435 -16.33 -6.95 -16.90
C ARG A 435 -16.49 -7.55 -15.52
N PHE A 436 -16.45 -6.69 -14.53
CA PHE A 436 -16.50 -7.06 -13.11
C PHE A 436 -17.72 -6.42 -12.45
N SER A 437 -18.63 -7.25 -11.93
CA SER A 437 -19.79 -6.77 -11.19
C SER A 437 -19.78 -7.31 -9.76
N LEU A 438 -19.94 -6.41 -8.79
CA LEU A 438 -20.05 -6.81 -7.40
C LEU A 438 -21.24 -7.74 -7.18
N ARG A 439 -21.13 -8.70 -6.26
CA ARG A 439 -22.26 -9.56 -5.86
C ARG A 439 -23.42 -8.67 -5.45
N PRO A 440 -24.66 -8.88 -5.96
CA PRO A 440 -25.82 -8.10 -5.57
C PRO A 440 -26.03 -8.07 -4.05
N GLY A 441 -26.25 -6.88 -3.51
CA GLY A 441 -26.46 -6.68 -2.07
C GLY A 441 -25.21 -6.79 -1.19
N TYR A 442 -24.06 -7.10 -1.74
CA TYR A 442 -22.81 -7.12 -0.97
C TYR A 442 -22.28 -5.70 -0.79
N GLN A 443 -21.96 -5.35 0.48
CA GLN A 443 -21.18 -4.16 0.81
C GLN A 443 -19.94 -4.57 1.60
N PRO A 444 -18.73 -4.24 1.12
CA PRO A 444 -17.50 -4.60 1.83
C PRO A 444 -17.38 -3.82 3.14
N GLU A 445 -17.14 -4.53 4.24
CA GLU A 445 -16.70 -3.90 5.49
C GLU A 445 -15.21 -3.55 5.37
N LEU A 446 -14.86 -2.28 5.62
CA LEU A 446 -13.47 -1.85 5.65
C LEU A 446 -12.81 -2.34 6.93
N LYS A 447 -11.65 -2.95 6.82
CA LYS A 447 -10.87 -3.41 7.96
C LYS A 447 -9.43 -2.95 7.87
N GLN A 448 -9.01 -2.14 8.81
CA GLN A 448 -7.60 -1.79 8.97
C GLN A 448 -6.88 -2.87 9.78
N ARG A 449 -5.76 -3.33 9.24
CA ARG A 449 -4.66 -4.01 9.95
C ARG A 449 -3.44 -3.08 9.84
N ILE A 450 -2.34 -3.54 9.26
CA ILE A 450 -1.30 -2.63 8.74
C ILE A 450 -1.81 -1.94 7.47
N THR A 451 -2.56 -2.67 6.65
CA THR A 451 -3.19 -2.25 5.40
C THR A 451 -4.72 -2.13 5.54
N LEU A 452 -5.35 -1.42 4.61
CA LEU A 452 -6.81 -1.27 4.52
C LEU A 452 -7.38 -2.26 3.51
N ARG A 453 -8.10 -3.26 4.01
CA ARG A 453 -8.64 -4.37 3.21
C ARG A 453 -10.15 -4.55 3.41
N PRO A 454 -10.85 -5.19 2.47
CA PRO A 454 -12.18 -5.72 2.73
C PRO A 454 -12.09 -6.87 3.76
N ALA A 455 -13.00 -6.90 4.74
CA ALA A 455 -12.94 -7.86 5.85
C ALA A 455 -13.10 -9.32 5.40
N GLU A 456 -13.98 -9.56 4.42
CA GLU A 456 -14.39 -10.89 3.95
C GLU A 456 -14.08 -11.11 2.46
N GLY A 457 -13.06 -10.42 1.92
CA GLY A 457 -12.74 -10.45 0.50
C GLY A 457 -13.67 -9.54 -0.33
N MET A 458 -13.64 -9.71 -1.67
CA MET A 458 -14.41 -8.89 -2.59
C MET A 458 -15.05 -9.78 -3.68
N PRO A 459 -16.23 -10.37 -3.40
CA PRO A 459 -16.89 -11.29 -4.32
C PRO A 459 -17.42 -10.54 -5.57
N MET A 460 -16.94 -10.94 -6.73
CA MET A 460 -17.32 -10.35 -8.01
C MET A 460 -17.66 -11.43 -9.04
N ARG A 461 -18.67 -11.16 -9.86
CA ARG A 461 -18.97 -11.93 -11.05
C ARG A 461 -18.16 -11.39 -12.21
N VAL A 462 -17.52 -12.28 -12.96
CA VAL A 462 -16.70 -11.93 -14.13
C VAL A 462 -17.40 -12.40 -15.39
N THR A 463 -17.52 -11.51 -16.39
CA THR A 463 -18.07 -11.83 -17.71
C THR A 463 -17.12 -11.32 -18.79
N LEU A 464 -17.19 -11.88 -19.98
CA LEU A 464 -16.46 -11.37 -21.15
C LEU A 464 -17.03 -10.01 -21.57
N ARG A 465 -16.15 -9.16 -22.08
CA ARG A 465 -16.54 -7.86 -22.64
C ARG A 465 -17.01 -8.01 -24.05
#